data_b3226c137889aa7b30cddb68d5e132f1
#
_entry.id   b3226c137889aa7b30cddb68d5e132f1
#
_cell.length_a   1.000
_cell.length_b   1.000
_cell.length_c   1.000
_cell.angle_alpha   90.00
_cell.angle_beta   90.00
_cell.angle_gamma   90.00
#
_symmetry.space_group_name_H-M   'P 1'
#
loop_
_entity.id
_entity.type
_entity.pdbx_description
1 polymer ?
#
loop_
_entity_poly.entity_id
_entity_poly.type
_entity_poly.pdbx_seq_one_letter_code
_entity_poly.pdbx_strand_id
1 'polypeptide(L)'
;MNRPRIAITYRLSLILLLVIVLVAIFIFPASAEPMQIPNINLQIGDGTGDNPQNLSTALQLVILLTVLALAPAILIMLTSFIRIIVVMGFIRTSLATQQMPPNQVLIGLALFLTFFVMAPTFQQVNNQALQPYLKSEINQETAFKKGMQPIREFMFKQTREKDLALFVKMSEMKRPRNFDDIPNYVLIPSFVISELKTAFQIGFVIFVPFLVIDMVVASA
;
A
#
# COMPACT_ATOMS: atom_id res chain seq x y z
N MET A 1 18.44 31.36 49.89
CA MET A 1 19.11 30.38 49.00
C MET A 1 18.36 29.03 49.03
N ASN A 2 17.21 28.85 48.33
CA ASN A 2 16.43 27.59 48.35
C ASN A 2 15.64 27.36 47.07
N ARG A 3 16.16 27.77 45.91
CA ARG A 3 15.47 27.57 44.62
C ARG A 3 15.70 26.26 43.84
N PRO A 4 16.73 25.42 44.05
CA PRO A 4 16.92 24.22 43.23
C PRO A 4 16.07 23.00 43.66
N ARG A 5 15.65 22.91 44.94
CA ARG A 5 14.90 21.73 45.44
C ARG A 5 13.46 21.67 44.95
N ILE A 6 12.82 22.83 44.72
CA ILE A 6 11.42 22.93 44.27
C ILE A 6 11.29 22.47 42.82
N ALA A 7 12.23 22.79 41.94
CA ALA A 7 12.21 22.37 40.53
C ALA A 7 12.40 20.87 40.33
N ILE A 8 13.13 20.20 41.24
CA ILE A 8 13.37 18.73 41.15
C ILE A 8 12.11 17.98 41.59
N THR A 9 11.41 18.46 42.62
CA THR A 9 10.17 17.82 43.08
C THR A 9 9.04 17.92 42.05
N TYR A 10 8.89 19.05 41.33
CA TYR A 10 7.92 19.16 40.24
C TYR A 10 8.24 18.28 39.05
N ARG A 11 9.52 18.10 38.70
CA ARG A 11 9.92 17.20 37.63
C ARG A 11 9.68 15.72 37.99
N LEU A 12 9.93 15.34 39.24
CA LEU A 12 9.65 14.01 39.76
C LEU A 12 8.14 13.72 39.81
N SER A 13 7.32 14.66 40.24
CA SER A 13 5.87 14.50 40.27
C SER A 13 5.27 14.44 38.85
N LEU A 14 5.83 15.17 37.88
CA LEU A 14 5.40 15.12 36.48
C LEU A 14 5.75 13.79 35.83
N ILE A 15 6.94 13.25 36.10
CA ILE A 15 7.36 11.92 35.63
C ILE A 15 6.49 10.83 36.25
N LEU A 16 6.20 10.92 37.54
CA LEU A 16 5.34 9.98 38.25
C LEU A 16 3.90 9.99 37.66
N LEU A 17 3.37 11.19 37.40
CA LEU A 17 2.06 11.35 36.79
C LEU A 17 2.01 10.77 35.37
N LEU A 18 3.08 10.97 34.59
CA LEU A 18 3.19 10.44 33.22
C LEU A 18 3.29 8.90 33.23
N VAL A 19 4.01 8.33 34.18
CA VAL A 19 4.09 6.87 34.37
C VAL A 19 2.72 6.30 34.81
N ILE A 20 2.00 6.98 35.72
CA ILE A 20 0.67 6.55 36.16
C ILE A 20 -0.32 6.58 34.99
N VAL A 21 -0.30 7.63 34.14
CA VAL A 21 -1.14 7.72 32.94
C VAL A 21 -0.80 6.61 31.95
N LEU A 22 0.48 6.34 31.75
CA LEU A 22 0.93 5.28 30.84
C LEU A 22 0.54 3.89 31.33
N VAL A 23 0.64 3.63 32.63
CA VAL A 23 0.18 2.39 33.27
C VAL A 23 -1.35 2.28 33.23
N ALA A 24 -2.08 3.38 33.42
CA ALA A 24 -3.54 3.41 33.34
C ALA A 24 -4.05 3.04 31.93
N ILE A 25 -3.34 3.46 30.87
CA ILE A 25 -3.67 3.09 29.48
C ILE A 25 -3.52 1.56 29.26
N PHE A 26 -2.56 0.93 29.95
CA PHE A 26 -2.36 -0.51 29.85
C PHE A 26 -3.29 -1.36 30.74
N ILE A 27 -3.88 -0.76 31.79
CA ILE A 27 -4.74 -1.46 32.75
C ILE A 27 -6.22 -1.41 32.33
N PHE A 28 -6.62 -0.44 31.47
CA PHE A 28 -7.96 -0.50 30.91
C PHE A 28 -8.05 -1.73 30.01
N PRO A 29 -8.78 -2.78 30.39
CA PRO A 29 -9.07 -3.87 29.48
C PRO A 29 -9.84 -3.22 28.33
N ALA A 30 -9.27 -3.25 27.12
CA ALA A 30 -10.05 -3.00 25.94
C ALA A 30 -11.17 -4.02 25.96
N SER A 31 -12.37 -3.60 26.36
CA SER A 31 -13.59 -4.39 26.15
C SER A 31 -13.80 -4.44 24.65
N ALA A 32 -13.00 -5.27 23.97
CA ALA A 32 -13.32 -5.71 22.64
C ALA A 32 -14.60 -6.52 22.82
N GLU A 33 -15.75 -5.95 22.48
CA GLU A 33 -16.93 -6.78 22.21
C GLU A 33 -16.44 -7.87 21.26
N PRO A 34 -16.70 -9.16 21.60
CA PRO A 34 -16.29 -10.25 20.73
C PRO A 34 -16.98 -9.98 19.39
N MET A 35 -16.17 -9.59 18.40
CA MET A 35 -16.62 -9.52 17.01
C MET A 35 -17.20 -10.89 16.76
N GLN A 36 -18.51 -10.98 16.55
CA GLN A 36 -19.18 -12.23 16.20
C GLN A 36 -18.60 -12.63 14.85
N ILE A 37 -17.52 -13.38 14.93
CA ILE A 37 -17.02 -14.11 13.77
C ILE A 37 -18.19 -14.97 13.34
N PRO A 38 -18.74 -14.81 12.12
CA PRO A 38 -19.76 -15.73 11.63
C PRO A 38 -19.23 -17.14 11.92
N ASN A 39 -20.02 -17.97 12.60
CA ASN A 39 -19.64 -19.34 12.90
C ASN A 39 -19.34 -20.04 11.58
N ILE A 40 -18.08 -19.98 11.17
CA ILE A 40 -17.58 -20.79 10.07
C ILE A 40 -17.47 -22.19 10.68
N ASN A 41 -18.54 -22.94 10.61
CA ASN A 41 -18.53 -24.37 10.88
C ASN A 41 -17.68 -25.02 9.77
N LEU A 42 -16.38 -25.02 9.98
CA LEU A 42 -15.44 -25.86 9.25
C LEU A 42 -15.69 -27.30 9.71
N GLN A 43 -16.76 -27.90 9.26
CA GLN A 43 -16.86 -29.35 9.24
C GLN A 43 -15.89 -29.80 8.14
N ILE A 44 -14.62 -29.96 8.52
CA ILE A 44 -13.69 -30.81 7.78
C ILE A 44 -14.25 -32.21 7.97
N GLY A 45 -15.06 -32.64 7.01
CA GLY A 45 -15.82 -33.87 7.11
C GLY A 45 -14.88 -35.04 7.25
N ASP A 46 -15.15 -35.90 8.25
CA ASP A 46 -14.81 -37.30 8.18
C ASP A 46 -15.35 -37.86 6.86
N GLY A 47 -14.42 -38.39 6.05
CA GLY A 47 -14.59 -38.72 4.67
C GLY A 47 -15.65 -39.76 4.31
N THR A 48 -16.92 -39.41 4.41
CA THR A 48 -18.00 -40.17 3.80
C THR A 48 -19.14 -39.22 3.42
N GLY A 49 -19.05 -38.66 2.24
CA GLY A 49 -20.16 -37.98 1.63
C GLY A 49 -19.74 -36.92 0.64
N ASP A 50 -19.85 -37.21 -0.67
CA ASP A 50 -19.86 -36.28 -1.78
C ASP A 50 -21.00 -35.26 -1.61
N ASN A 51 -20.86 -34.33 -0.65
CA ASN A 51 -21.81 -33.22 -0.55
C ASN A 51 -21.24 -32.01 -1.29
N PRO A 52 -21.79 -31.65 -2.48
CA PRO A 52 -21.30 -30.54 -3.29
C PRO A 52 -21.24 -29.20 -2.53
N GLN A 53 -22.02 -29.06 -1.46
CA GLN A 53 -22.05 -27.85 -0.62
C GLN A 53 -20.77 -27.69 0.21
N ASN A 54 -20.20 -28.78 0.73
CA ASN A 54 -18.95 -28.73 1.52
C ASN A 54 -17.74 -28.40 0.62
N LEU A 55 -17.72 -28.93 -0.58
CA LEU A 55 -16.69 -28.63 -1.60
C LEU A 55 -16.77 -27.14 -2.01
N SER A 56 -17.98 -26.60 -2.17
CA SER A 56 -18.18 -25.19 -2.49
C SER A 56 -17.66 -24.27 -1.37
N THR A 57 -17.88 -24.59 -0.10
CA THR A 57 -17.39 -23.80 1.03
C THR A 57 -15.87 -23.88 1.14
N ALA A 58 -15.26 -25.05 0.98
CA ALA A 58 -13.81 -25.20 0.98
C ALA A 58 -13.15 -24.40 -0.14
N LEU A 59 -13.70 -24.45 -1.36
CA LEU A 59 -13.26 -23.66 -2.50
C LEU A 59 -13.37 -22.15 -2.22
N GLN A 60 -14.47 -21.69 -1.65
CA GLN A 60 -14.66 -20.28 -1.28
C GLN A 60 -13.60 -19.80 -0.28
N LEU A 61 -13.28 -20.63 0.74
CA LEU A 61 -12.24 -20.32 1.70
C LEU A 61 -10.85 -20.26 1.06
N VAL A 62 -10.51 -21.20 0.18
CA VAL A 62 -9.23 -21.18 -0.55
C VAL A 62 -9.12 -19.94 -1.41
N ILE A 63 -10.18 -19.58 -2.14
CA ILE A 63 -10.20 -18.36 -2.94
C ILE A 63 -10.04 -17.12 -2.05
N LEU A 64 -10.77 -17.03 -0.94
CA LEU A 64 -10.67 -15.91 0.01
C LEU A 64 -9.25 -15.76 0.54
N LEU A 65 -8.64 -16.87 1.00
CA LEU A 65 -7.27 -16.86 1.52
C LEU A 65 -6.26 -16.47 0.42
N THR A 66 -6.46 -16.95 -0.81
CA THR A 66 -5.62 -16.59 -1.95
C THR A 66 -5.72 -15.09 -2.26
N VAL A 67 -6.92 -14.53 -2.30
CA VAL A 67 -7.14 -13.09 -2.51
C VAL A 67 -6.50 -12.29 -1.39
N LEU A 68 -6.67 -12.70 -0.13
CA LEU A 68 -6.08 -12.04 1.02
C LEU A 68 -4.55 -12.07 0.98
N ALA A 69 -3.95 -13.19 0.56
CA ALA A 69 -2.51 -13.33 0.41
C ALA A 69 -1.94 -12.44 -0.73
N LEU A 70 -2.72 -12.22 -1.80
CA LEU A 70 -2.34 -11.37 -2.93
C LEU A 70 -2.61 -9.88 -2.70
N ALA A 71 -3.45 -9.53 -1.72
CA ALA A 71 -3.85 -8.15 -1.47
C ALA A 71 -2.66 -7.18 -1.31
N PRO A 72 -1.59 -7.48 -0.54
CA PRO A 72 -0.43 -6.59 -0.43
C PRO A 72 0.26 -6.36 -1.78
N ALA A 73 0.42 -7.40 -2.59
CA ALA A 73 1.05 -7.29 -3.91
C ALA A 73 0.21 -6.43 -4.86
N ILE A 74 -1.11 -6.60 -4.85
CA ILE A 74 -2.05 -5.82 -5.64
C ILE A 74 -1.97 -4.34 -5.24
N LEU A 75 -2.00 -4.02 -3.94
CA LEU A 75 -1.90 -2.65 -3.44
C LEU A 75 -0.58 -1.97 -3.88
N ILE A 76 0.54 -2.69 -3.80
CA ILE A 76 1.84 -2.21 -4.26
C ILE A 76 1.81 -1.90 -5.77
N MET A 77 1.21 -2.79 -6.57
CA MET A 77 1.18 -2.66 -8.03
C MET A 77 0.22 -1.58 -8.54
N LEU A 78 -0.82 -1.20 -7.78
CA LEU A 78 -1.83 -0.22 -8.20
C LEU A 78 -1.57 1.19 -7.66
N THR A 79 -0.48 1.40 -6.92
CA THR A 79 -0.17 2.67 -6.25
C THR A 79 1.19 3.21 -6.66
N SER A 80 1.54 4.41 -6.15
CA SER A 80 2.86 5.04 -6.36
C SER A 80 4.00 4.34 -5.61
N PHE A 81 3.75 3.25 -4.88
CA PHE A 81 4.73 2.58 -4.02
C PHE A 81 5.99 2.17 -4.78
N ILE A 82 5.84 1.57 -5.96
CA ILE A 82 6.98 1.10 -6.78
C ILE A 82 7.93 2.24 -7.11
N ARG A 83 7.40 3.38 -7.56
CA ARG A 83 8.21 4.57 -7.87
C ARG A 83 8.97 5.05 -6.63
N ILE A 84 8.28 5.19 -5.51
CA ILE A 84 8.84 5.73 -4.27
C ILE A 84 9.95 4.83 -3.75
N ILE A 85 9.69 3.51 -3.62
CA ILE A 85 10.68 2.58 -3.04
C ILE A 85 11.95 2.47 -3.90
N VAL A 86 11.80 2.48 -5.24
CA VAL A 86 12.96 2.43 -6.15
C VAL A 86 13.77 3.72 -6.07
N VAL A 87 13.13 4.90 -6.08
CA VAL A 87 13.83 6.18 -5.93
C VAL A 87 14.55 6.27 -4.59
N MET A 88 13.92 5.85 -3.50
CA MET A 88 14.56 5.80 -2.18
C MET A 88 15.75 4.84 -2.13
N GLY A 89 15.68 3.72 -2.85
CA GLY A 89 16.81 2.83 -3.04
C GLY A 89 18.00 3.52 -3.72
N PHE A 90 17.76 4.32 -4.77
CA PHE A 90 18.79 5.11 -5.44
C PHE A 90 19.37 6.19 -4.52
N ILE A 91 18.54 6.90 -3.75
CA ILE A 91 19.01 7.90 -2.77
C ILE A 91 19.97 7.25 -1.76
N ARG A 92 19.60 6.09 -1.20
CA ARG A 92 20.48 5.34 -0.28
C ARG A 92 21.82 4.99 -0.93
N THR A 93 21.80 4.49 -2.15
CA THR A 93 23.01 4.12 -2.89
C THR A 93 23.87 5.35 -3.21
N SER A 94 23.26 6.46 -3.57
CA SER A 94 23.95 7.72 -3.89
C SER A 94 24.70 8.30 -2.69
N LEU A 95 24.21 8.07 -1.47
CA LEU A 95 24.86 8.51 -0.23
C LEU A 95 26.03 7.61 0.21
N ALA A 96 26.48 6.67 -0.65
CA ALA A 96 27.52 5.68 -0.36
C ALA A 96 27.24 4.81 0.90
N THR A 97 26.01 4.82 1.38
CA THR A 97 25.61 4.03 2.55
C THR A 97 25.07 2.69 2.08
N GLN A 98 25.89 1.63 2.12
CA GLN A 98 25.52 0.32 1.58
C GLN A 98 24.35 -0.34 2.34
N GLN A 99 24.17 -0.03 3.64
CA GLN A 99 23.17 -0.70 4.50
C GLN A 99 22.31 0.24 5.36
N MET A 100 22.59 1.54 5.37
CA MET A 100 21.83 2.53 6.15
C MET A 100 21.06 3.49 5.23
N PRO A 101 19.77 3.72 5.44
CA PRO A 101 18.87 3.08 6.42
C PRO A 101 18.51 1.62 6.05
N PRO A 102 18.13 0.78 7.03
CA PRO A 102 17.69 -0.59 6.79
C PRO A 102 16.48 -0.68 5.84
N ASN A 103 16.33 -1.80 5.14
CA ASN A 103 15.22 -1.99 4.18
C ASN A 103 13.84 -1.78 4.80
N GLN A 104 13.63 -2.22 6.06
CA GLN A 104 12.36 -2.04 6.76
C GLN A 104 11.99 -0.57 6.93
N VAL A 105 12.98 0.30 7.21
CA VAL A 105 12.77 1.75 7.34
C VAL A 105 12.40 2.36 5.98
N LEU A 106 13.09 1.95 4.90
CA LEU A 106 12.76 2.40 3.54
C LEU A 106 11.36 1.98 3.14
N ILE A 107 10.99 0.72 3.40
CA ILE A 107 9.64 0.21 3.09
C ILE A 107 8.59 0.97 3.90
N GLY A 108 8.82 1.17 5.20
CA GLY A 108 7.89 1.91 6.05
C GLY A 108 7.69 3.36 5.58
N LEU A 109 8.78 4.05 5.24
CA LEU A 109 8.73 5.41 4.72
C LEU A 109 8.07 5.46 3.32
N ALA A 110 8.37 4.50 2.45
CA ALA A 110 7.74 4.40 1.14
C ALA A 110 6.23 4.15 1.25
N LEU A 111 5.78 3.31 2.18
CA LEU A 111 4.36 3.12 2.47
C LEU A 111 3.70 4.41 2.96
N PHE A 112 4.31 5.09 3.91
CA PHE A 112 3.80 6.36 4.43
C PHE A 112 3.63 7.41 3.31
N LEU A 113 4.66 7.59 2.48
CA LEU A 113 4.61 8.50 1.34
C LEU A 113 3.58 8.06 0.29
N THR A 114 3.43 6.75 0.09
CA THR A 114 2.41 6.20 -0.81
C THR A 114 1.00 6.57 -0.33
N PHE A 115 0.70 6.38 0.95
CA PHE A 115 -0.59 6.79 1.51
C PHE A 115 -0.84 8.28 1.36
N PHE A 116 0.18 9.10 1.56
CA PHE A 116 0.08 10.54 1.38
C PHE A 116 -0.23 10.93 -0.08
N VAL A 117 0.50 10.36 -1.04
CA VAL A 117 0.28 10.61 -2.48
C VAL A 117 -1.07 10.09 -2.96
N MET A 118 -1.47 8.92 -2.46
CA MET A 118 -2.72 8.27 -2.84
C MET A 118 -3.96 8.77 -2.09
N ALA A 119 -3.78 9.64 -1.07
CA ALA A 119 -4.88 10.14 -0.24
C ALA A 119 -6.07 10.68 -1.06
N PRO A 120 -5.90 11.53 -2.09
CA PRO A 120 -7.02 12.01 -2.89
C PRO A 120 -7.72 10.88 -3.66
N THR A 121 -7.00 9.90 -4.16
CA THR A 121 -7.57 8.72 -4.84
C THR A 121 -8.36 7.86 -3.87
N PHE A 122 -7.82 7.58 -2.69
CA PHE A 122 -8.51 6.81 -1.65
C PHE A 122 -9.76 7.53 -1.14
N GLN A 123 -9.72 8.86 -1.03
CA GLN A 123 -10.89 9.64 -0.66
C GLN A 123 -12.00 9.51 -1.70
N GLN A 124 -11.67 9.51 -2.99
CA GLN A 124 -12.65 9.28 -4.07
C GLN A 124 -13.23 7.86 -4.00
N VAL A 125 -12.39 6.83 -3.79
CA VAL A 125 -12.85 5.44 -3.59
C VAL A 125 -13.81 5.35 -2.41
N ASN A 126 -13.48 5.99 -1.29
CA ASN A 126 -14.34 6.01 -0.10
C ASN A 126 -15.70 6.64 -0.41
N ASN A 127 -15.71 7.82 -1.05
CA ASN A 127 -16.93 8.57 -1.29
C ASN A 127 -17.82 7.96 -2.39
N GLN A 128 -17.23 7.40 -3.45
CA GLN A 128 -17.97 6.91 -4.60
C GLN A 128 -18.38 5.43 -4.49
N ALA A 129 -17.64 4.65 -3.68
CA ALA A 129 -17.85 3.22 -3.59
C ALA A 129 -18.11 2.73 -2.16
N LEU A 130 -17.18 2.99 -1.23
CA LEU A 130 -17.24 2.39 0.10
C LEU A 130 -18.44 2.92 0.90
N GLN A 131 -18.61 4.25 0.99
CA GLN A 131 -19.71 4.85 1.75
C GLN A 131 -21.09 4.49 1.20
N PRO A 132 -21.36 4.57 -0.13
CA PRO A 132 -22.64 4.12 -0.67
C PRO A 132 -22.90 2.62 -0.48
N TYR A 133 -21.85 1.80 -0.54
CA TYR A 133 -21.98 0.36 -0.29
C TYR A 133 -22.35 0.06 1.17
N LEU A 134 -21.68 0.70 2.14
CA LEU A 134 -21.97 0.54 3.57
C LEU A 134 -23.37 1.04 3.94
N LYS A 135 -23.90 2.03 3.21
CA LYS A 135 -25.28 2.51 3.35
C LYS A 135 -26.30 1.66 2.59
N SER A 136 -25.87 0.59 1.94
CA SER A 136 -26.73 -0.27 1.11
C SER A 136 -27.40 0.43 -0.07
N GLU A 137 -26.83 1.57 -0.52
CA GLU A 137 -27.31 2.34 -1.68
C GLU A 137 -26.91 1.68 -3.02
N ILE A 138 -25.83 0.91 -3.01
CA ILE A 138 -25.29 0.19 -4.18
C ILE A 138 -24.93 -1.24 -3.81
N ASN A 139 -25.01 -2.14 -4.78
CA ASN A 139 -24.60 -3.54 -4.62
C ASN A 139 -23.06 -3.68 -4.74
N GLN A 140 -22.54 -4.85 -4.38
CA GLN A 140 -21.10 -5.16 -4.38
C GLN A 140 -20.46 -4.97 -5.76
N GLU A 141 -21.10 -5.39 -6.83
CA GLU A 141 -20.58 -5.27 -8.20
C GLU A 141 -20.42 -3.79 -8.60
N THR A 142 -21.41 -2.98 -8.30
CA THR A 142 -21.39 -1.53 -8.58
C THR A 142 -20.33 -0.84 -7.71
N ALA A 143 -20.21 -1.22 -6.43
CA ALA A 143 -19.19 -0.70 -5.54
C ALA A 143 -17.78 -1.00 -6.07
N PHE A 144 -17.53 -2.23 -6.53
CA PHE A 144 -16.25 -2.60 -7.12
C PHE A 144 -15.94 -1.77 -8.39
N LYS A 145 -16.90 -1.64 -9.30
CA LYS A 145 -16.74 -0.84 -10.52
C LYS A 145 -16.44 0.63 -10.21
N LYS A 146 -17.23 1.25 -9.31
CA LYS A 146 -17.02 2.64 -8.89
C LYS A 146 -15.73 2.86 -8.12
N GLY A 147 -15.35 1.91 -7.26
CA GLY A 147 -14.10 1.98 -6.50
C GLY A 147 -12.85 1.84 -7.37
N MET A 148 -12.94 1.03 -8.43
CA MET A 148 -11.83 0.84 -9.36
C MET A 148 -11.60 2.06 -10.26
N GLN A 149 -12.61 2.87 -10.53
CA GLN A 149 -12.51 4.01 -11.44
C GLN A 149 -11.46 5.05 -11.01
N PRO A 150 -11.45 5.59 -9.78
CA PRO A 150 -10.41 6.52 -9.34
C PRO A 150 -8.99 5.93 -9.40
N ILE A 151 -8.85 4.63 -9.14
CA ILE A 151 -7.56 3.92 -9.23
C ILE A 151 -7.12 3.85 -10.70
N ARG A 152 -8.03 3.54 -11.63
CA ARG A 152 -7.74 3.55 -13.07
C ARG A 152 -7.34 4.93 -13.56
N GLU A 153 -8.04 5.98 -13.13
CA GLU A 153 -7.71 7.37 -13.48
C GLU A 153 -6.31 7.74 -12.99
N PHE A 154 -5.95 7.34 -11.77
CA PHE A 154 -4.60 7.52 -11.24
C PHE A 154 -3.56 6.80 -12.12
N MET A 155 -3.79 5.51 -12.43
CA MET A 155 -2.87 4.74 -13.27
C MET A 155 -2.71 5.34 -14.66
N PHE A 156 -3.79 5.78 -15.32
CA PHE A 156 -3.71 6.41 -16.63
C PHE A 156 -2.92 7.71 -16.61
N LYS A 157 -3.10 8.56 -15.58
CA LYS A 157 -2.34 9.82 -15.42
C LYS A 157 -0.84 9.59 -15.28
N GLN A 158 -0.43 8.46 -14.71
CA GLN A 158 0.97 8.13 -14.46
C GLN A 158 1.59 7.25 -15.56
N THR A 159 0.78 6.63 -16.41
CA THR A 159 1.26 5.75 -17.48
C THR A 159 1.63 6.56 -18.72
N ARG A 160 2.83 6.33 -19.24
CA ARG A 160 3.27 6.94 -20.49
C ARG A 160 2.53 6.34 -21.67
N GLU A 161 2.12 7.16 -22.62
CA GLU A 161 1.41 6.72 -23.81
C GLU A 161 2.16 5.62 -24.59
N LYS A 162 3.49 5.74 -24.68
CA LYS A 162 4.34 4.76 -25.37
C LYS A 162 4.30 3.37 -24.71
N ASP A 163 4.29 3.35 -23.37
CA ASP A 163 4.23 2.08 -22.62
C ASP A 163 2.82 1.47 -22.71
N LEU A 164 1.78 2.29 -22.62
CA LEU A 164 0.41 1.84 -22.82
C LEU A 164 0.19 1.28 -24.22
N ALA A 165 0.65 1.99 -25.26
CA ALA A 165 0.54 1.54 -26.64
C ALA A 165 1.28 0.22 -26.91
N LEU A 166 2.42 -0.01 -26.22
CA LEU A 166 3.15 -1.27 -26.31
C LEU A 166 2.29 -2.45 -25.82
N PHE A 167 1.70 -2.33 -24.63
CA PHE A 167 0.88 -3.40 -24.05
C PHE A 167 -0.45 -3.59 -24.79
N VAL A 168 -1.06 -2.51 -25.30
CA VAL A 168 -2.23 -2.63 -26.19
C VAL A 168 -1.88 -3.41 -27.45
N LYS A 169 -0.71 -3.18 -28.06
CA LYS A 169 -0.26 -3.94 -29.23
C LYS A 169 0.02 -5.41 -28.88
N MET A 170 0.65 -5.67 -27.73
CA MET A 170 0.96 -7.04 -27.28
C MET A 170 -0.29 -7.86 -26.93
N SER A 171 -1.37 -7.20 -26.53
CA SER A 171 -2.64 -7.86 -26.18
C SER A 171 -3.49 -8.23 -27.39
N GLU A 172 -3.04 -7.90 -28.62
CA GLU A 172 -3.75 -8.17 -29.89
C GLU A 172 -5.19 -7.61 -29.92
N MET A 173 -5.52 -6.69 -28.98
CA MET A 173 -6.83 -6.08 -28.92
C MET A 173 -7.01 -5.07 -30.06
N LYS A 174 -8.27 -4.87 -30.46
CA LYS A 174 -8.60 -3.79 -31.38
C LYS A 174 -8.18 -2.45 -30.77
N ARG A 175 -7.74 -1.50 -31.63
CA ARG A 175 -7.34 -0.17 -31.17
C ARG A 175 -8.44 0.46 -30.29
N PRO A 176 -8.15 0.75 -29.01
CA PRO A 176 -9.14 1.33 -28.11
C PRO A 176 -9.52 2.74 -28.59
N ARG A 177 -10.79 3.08 -28.45
CA ARG A 177 -11.31 4.41 -28.79
C ARG A 177 -11.19 5.35 -27.59
N ASN A 178 -11.39 4.79 -26.39
CA ASN A 178 -11.37 5.51 -25.11
C ASN A 178 -10.53 4.76 -24.08
N PHE A 179 -10.18 5.42 -23.00
CA PHE A 179 -9.50 4.79 -21.86
C PHE A 179 -10.34 3.67 -21.22
N ASP A 180 -11.67 3.77 -21.28
CA ASP A 180 -12.58 2.75 -20.74
C ASP A 180 -12.51 1.42 -21.50
N ASP A 181 -12.15 1.45 -22.79
CA ASP A 181 -11.98 0.25 -23.62
C ASP A 181 -10.72 -0.55 -23.23
N ILE A 182 -9.81 0.03 -22.45
CA ILE A 182 -8.56 -0.61 -22.06
C ILE A 182 -8.80 -1.43 -20.78
N PRO A 183 -8.69 -2.77 -20.85
CA PRO A 183 -8.91 -3.62 -19.68
C PRO A 183 -7.77 -3.52 -18.66
N ASN A 184 -8.06 -3.85 -17.41
CA ASN A 184 -7.10 -3.74 -16.31
C ASN A 184 -5.85 -4.62 -16.52
N TYR A 185 -5.99 -5.78 -17.16
CA TYR A 185 -4.85 -6.66 -17.45
C TYR A 185 -3.85 -6.06 -18.46
N VAL A 186 -4.23 -5.02 -19.21
CA VAL A 186 -3.35 -4.23 -20.08
C VAL A 186 -2.83 -2.99 -19.33
N LEU A 187 -3.71 -2.31 -18.61
CA LEU A 187 -3.37 -1.07 -17.90
C LEU A 187 -2.37 -1.30 -16.77
N ILE A 188 -2.60 -2.32 -15.92
CA ILE A 188 -1.75 -2.57 -14.75
C ILE A 188 -0.28 -2.79 -15.14
N PRO A 189 0.07 -3.74 -16.04
CA PRO A 189 1.46 -3.92 -16.42
C PRO A 189 2.04 -2.70 -17.14
N SER A 190 1.26 -1.98 -17.95
CA SER A 190 1.70 -0.73 -18.59
C SER A 190 2.09 0.32 -17.55
N PHE A 191 1.26 0.47 -16.52
CA PHE A 191 1.49 1.38 -15.40
C PHE A 191 2.76 1.00 -14.62
N VAL A 192 2.90 -0.28 -14.23
CA VAL A 192 4.07 -0.76 -13.48
C VAL A 192 5.37 -0.49 -14.24
N ILE A 193 5.41 -0.80 -15.53
CA ILE A 193 6.59 -0.55 -16.37
C ILE A 193 6.87 0.96 -16.49
N SER A 194 5.82 1.77 -16.64
CA SER A 194 5.95 3.22 -16.71
C SER A 194 6.48 3.81 -15.40
N GLU A 195 5.99 3.33 -14.24
CA GLU A 195 6.46 3.70 -12.91
C GLU A 195 7.93 3.34 -12.69
N LEU A 196 8.32 2.11 -13.06
CA LEU A 196 9.71 1.67 -12.99
C LEU A 196 10.63 2.54 -13.85
N LYS A 197 10.28 2.77 -15.11
CA LYS A 197 11.07 3.65 -15.99
C LYS A 197 11.23 5.05 -15.42
N THR A 198 10.15 5.62 -14.88
CA THR A 198 10.18 6.93 -14.25
C THR A 198 11.06 6.94 -13.01
N ALA A 199 10.93 5.92 -12.16
CA ALA A 199 11.74 5.75 -10.95
C ALA A 199 13.25 5.64 -11.29
N PHE A 200 13.60 4.85 -12.30
CA PHE A 200 14.99 4.73 -12.77
C PHE A 200 15.53 6.05 -13.33
N GLN A 201 14.72 6.80 -14.09
CA GLN A 201 15.14 8.11 -14.60
C GLN A 201 15.39 9.11 -13.47
N ILE A 202 14.46 9.18 -12.49
CA ILE A 202 14.65 10.05 -11.31
C ILE A 202 15.88 9.60 -10.52
N GLY A 203 16.02 8.31 -10.27
CA GLY A 203 17.14 7.74 -9.55
C GLY A 203 18.47 8.02 -10.21
N PHE A 204 18.55 7.89 -11.55
CA PHE A 204 19.75 8.21 -12.32
C PHE A 204 20.12 9.68 -12.19
N VAL A 205 19.16 10.60 -12.35
CA VAL A 205 19.40 12.04 -12.21
C VAL A 205 19.92 12.40 -10.82
N ILE A 206 19.38 11.76 -9.77
CA ILE A 206 19.86 11.95 -8.39
C ILE A 206 21.28 11.38 -8.22
N PHE A 207 21.60 10.24 -8.85
CA PHE A 207 22.89 9.56 -8.70
C PHE A 207 24.05 10.30 -9.37
N VAL A 208 23.82 10.95 -10.52
CA VAL A 208 24.87 11.61 -11.33
C VAL A 208 25.72 12.61 -10.54
N PRO A 209 25.17 13.54 -9.74
CA PRO A 209 25.98 14.49 -8.96
C PRO A 209 26.94 13.80 -7.99
N PHE A 210 26.48 12.74 -7.33
CA PHE A 210 27.32 11.99 -6.38
C PHE A 210 28.45 11.25 -7.09
N LEU A 211 28.17 10.64 -8.24
CA LEU A 211 29.17 10.00 -9.08
C LEU A 211 30.27 10.98 -9.51
N VAL A 212 29.91 12.21 -9.88
CA VAL A 212 30.88 13.26 -10.25
C VAL A 212 31.78 13.62 -9.04
N ILE A 213 31.18 13.77 -7.85
CA ILE A 213 31.91 14.03 -6.61
C ILE A 213 32.91 12.89 -6.33
N ASP A 214 32.46 11.64 -6.40
CA ASP A 214 33.30 10.46 -6.16
C ASP A 214 34.48 10.40 -7.15
N MET A 215 34.23 10.70 -8.43
CA MET A 215 35.31 10.74 -9.45
C MET A 215 36.32 11.85 -9.18
N VAL A 216 35.88 13.05 -8.77
CA VAL A 216 36.78 14.16 -8.42
C VAL A 216 37.62 13.82 -7.20
N VAL A 217 37.00 13.28 -6.16
CA VAL A 217 37.71 12.85 -4.93
C VAL A 217 38.72 11.74 -5.22
N ALA A 218 38.35 10.76 -6.07
CA ALA A 218 39.24 9.65 -6.42
C ALA A 218 40.42 10.09 -7.32
N SER A 219 40.33 11.25 -7.99
CA SER A 219 41.38 11.79 -8.87
C SER A 219 42.36 12.75 -8.17
N ALA A 220 42.05 13.18 -6.94
CA ALA A 220 42.85 14.09 -6.13
C ALA A 220 43.84 13.36 -5.22
#